data_a24069ec4767f5de5e87a9ce4fd58f42
#
_entry.id   a24069ec4767f5de5e87a9ce4fd58f42
#
_cell.length_a   1.000
_cell.length_b   1.000
_cell.length_c   1.000
_cell.angle_alpha   90.00
_cell.angle_beta   90.00
_cell.angle_gamma   90.00
#
_symmetry.space_group_name_H-M   'P 1'
#
loop_
_entity.id
_entity.type
_entity.pdbx_description
1 polymer ?
#
loop_
_entity_poly.entity_id
_entity_poly.type
_entity_poly.pdbx_seq_one_letter_code
_entity_poly.pdbx_strand_id
1 'polypeptide(L)'
;MPKHFNTAGPCQSDIHYMLSPTVRLPDLKALIDGRNYFIIHAPRQVGKTTAMIALAQELTDSGEYTAIMLSLEVGAPFSQDPGMAERAILDEWQESACVYLPTNLHPPRWPPSQPGRQIGAALASWAKVATRPLVVFLDEIDALADETLISVLRQLRSGYNRRPRAFPHSVGLIGMRDVRDYKVKSGGSERLNTSSPFNIKAESLTLSNFTLSEVEELYLQHTQATGQVFTIEAIQQSFYLTDGQPWLVNALARQATQVLVKDITQPITAEVINQAKEILIRRQDTHLDSLAERLREDRVKTIIQPMLSGSDLPDTPEDDRRFLLDLGLVKRSPLGGLTIANPIYQEVIPRVLSQGSQDSLPQIQPTWLNTDNTLNPNKLLNAFLEFWRQHGEPLLKSAPYHEIAPHLVLMAFLHRVVNGGGTLEREYAIGSGRMDICLRYGKVVMGIELKVRKEKLDPLTQGLIQLDKYLNGLGLDTGWLVIFDRRAGLPPMGERISTEEAISPGGRTITVIRS
;
A
#
# COMPACT_ATOMS: atom_id res chain seq x y z
N MET A 1 -19.88 6.95 23.49
CA MET A 1 -20.32 6.47 22.16
C MET A 1 -19.74 5.09 21.94
N PRO A 2 -20.38 4.20 21.18
CA PRO A 2 -19.74 2.91 20.86
C PRO A 2 -18.45 3.15 20.07
N LYS A 3 -17.41 2.37 20.37
CA LYS A 3 -16.15 2.42 19.61
C LYS A 3 -16.38 1.99 18.16
N HIS A 4 -15.48 2.40 17.27
CA HIS A 4 -15.54 2.05 15.85
C HIS A 4 -14.16 1.77 15.25
N PHE A 5 -14.12 1.14 14.07
CA PHE A 5 -12.90 0.89 13.33
C PHE A 5 -12.39 2.18 12.68
N ASN A 6 -11.16 2.54 12.95
CA ASN A 6 -10.55 3.78 12.46
C ASN A 6 -9.95 3.64 11.06
N THR A 7 -10.23 4.60 10.18
CA THR A 7 -9.65 4.68 8.82
C THR A 7 -9.01 6.03 8.52
N ALA A 8 -8.93 6.96 9.51
CA ALA A 8 -8.38 8.30 9.31
C ALA A 8 -7.67 8.79 10.58
N GLY A 9 -6.44 9.28 10.40
CA GLY A 9 -5.62 9.79 11.51
C GLY A 9 -5.19 8.73 12.54
N PRO A 10 -4.52 9.15 13.61
CA PRO A 10 -4.12 8.27 14.71
C PRO A 10 -5.34 7.72 15.47
N CYS A 11 -5.22 6.47 15.96
CA CYS A 11 -6.26 5.89 16.80
C CYS A 11 -6.30 6.56 18.18
N GLN A 12 -7.52 6.69 18.72
CA GLN A 12 -7.82 7.17 20.08
C GLN A 12 -8.55 6.06 20.82
N SER A 13 -8.03 5.65 21.97
CA SER A 13 -8.46 4.46 22.70
C SER A 13 -9.89 4.54 23.27
N ASP A 14 -10.43 5.74 23.42
CA ASP A 14 -11.78 6.00 23.94
C ASP A 14 -12.88 5.80 22.87
N ILE A 15 -12.56 6.03 21.58
CA ILE A 15 -13.52 5.97 20.47
C ILE A 15 -13.21 4.94 19.40
N HIS A 16 -11.99 4.37 19.39
CA HIS A 16 -11.58 3.40 18.38
C HIS A 16 -11.28 2.03 18.97
N TYR A 17 -11.59 0.98 18.21
CA TYR A 17 -11.01 -0.34 18.45
C TYR A 17 -9.53 -0.28 18.06
N MET A 18 -8.66 -0.71 18.95
CA MET A 18 -7.22 -0.70 18.70
C MET A 18 -6.50 -1.77 19.53
N LEU A 19 -5.42 -2.27 18.99
CA LEU A 19 -4.50 -3.15 19.71
C LEU A 19 -3.53 -2.31 20.54
N SER A 20 -3.03 -2.88 21.63
CA SER A 20 -1.96 -2.22 22.39
C SER A 20 -0.72 -2.06 21.51
N PRO A 21 -0.31 -0.81 21.22
CA PRO A 21 0.80 -0.59 20.28
C PRO A 21 2.14 -1.05 20.82
N THR A 22 2.31 -1.07 22.14
CA THR A 22 3.56 -1.46 22.82
C THR A 22 3.84 -2.94 22.71
N VAL A 23 2.80 -3.78 22.64
CA VAL A 23 2.96 -5.23 22.42
C VAL A 23 3.60 -5.55 21.07
N ARG A 24 3.38 -4.70 20.06
CA ARG A 24 3.93 -4.88 18.71
C ARG A 24 5.39 -4.45 18.57
N LEU A 25 5.95 -3.78 19.55
CA LEU A 25 7.32 -3.29 19.58
C LEU A 25 7.97 -3.57 20.97
N PRO A 26 8.08 -4.84 21.37
CA PRO A 26 8.47 -5.21 22.74
C PRO A 26 9.87 -4.72 23.14
N ASP A 27 10.78 -4.56 22.18
CA ASP A 27 12.17 -4.17 22.43
C ASP A 27 12.36 -2.66 22.65
N LEU A 28 11.32 -1.84 22.38
CA LEU A 28 11.45 -0.37 22.47
C LEU A 28 11.78 0.11 23.88
N LYS A 29 11.15 -0.47 24.90
CA LYS A 29 11.45 -0.06 26.27
C LYS A 29 12.91 -0.32 26.63
N ALA A 30 13.45 -1.47 26.25
CA ALA A 30 14.86 -1.80 26.49
C ALA A 30 15.82 -0.84 25.75
N LEU A 31 15.49 -0.42 24.53
CA LEU A 31 16.25 0.58 23.80
C LEU A 31 16.22 1.95 24.49
N ILE A 32 15.06 2.36 24.98
CA ILE A 32 14.91 3.62 25.72
C ILE A 32 15.69 3.57 27.03
N ASP A 33 15.51 2.53 27.83
CA ASP A 33 16.23 2.34 29.10
C ASP A 33 17.75 2.32 28.89
N GLY A 34 18.21 1.72 27.78
CA GLY A 34 19.61 1.70 27.33
C GLY A 34 20.12 3.02 26.77
N ARG A 35 19.35 4.10 26.79
CA ARG A 35 19.69 5.43 26.24
C ARG A 35 20.02 5.40 24.74
N ASN A 36 19.42 4.50 24.00
CA ASN A 36 19.71 4.34 22.59
C ASN A 36 18.90 5.32 21.73
N TYR A 37 19.48 5.69 20.60
CA TYR A 37 18.78 6.30 19.49
C TYR A 37 18.43 5.20 18.51
N PHE A 38 17.21 5.20 18.01
CA PHE A 38 16.70 4.16 17.11
C PHE A 38 15.84 4.75 16.01
N ILE A 39 15.56 3.94 14.99
CA ILE A 39 14.67 4.29 13.88
C ILE A 39 13.51 3.30 13.89
N ILE A 40 12.31 3.82 13.69
CA ILE A 40 11.11 3.01 13.40
C ILE A 40 10.66 3.35 12.01
N HIS A 41 10.67 2.37 11.15
CA HIS A 41 10.18 2.56 9.80
C HIS A 41 9.12 1.51 9.45
N ALA A 42 8.14 1.90 8.65
CA ALA A 42 7.13 1.03 8.10
C ALA A 42 6.37 1.77 6.99
N PRO A 43 5.64 1.06 6.13
CA PRO A 43 4.73 1.66 5.17
C PRO A 43 3.76 2.66 5.80
N ARG A 44 3.11 3.48 4.98
CA ARG A 44 2.04 4.37 5.46
C ARG A 44 0.88 3.57 6.05
N GLN A 45 0.22 4.17 7.04
CA GLN A 45 -1.03 3.64 7.65
C GLN A 45 -0.89 2.26 8.32
N VAL A 46 0.31 1.92 8.78
CA VAL A 46 0.57 0.72 9.60
C VAL A 46 0.40 1.00 11.11
N GLY A 47 0.19 2.27 11.48
CA GLY A 47 -0.05 2.69 12.85
C GLY A 47 1.18 3.20 13.60
N LYS A 48 2.24 3.65 12.91
CA LYS A 48 3.47 4.21 13.53
C LYS A 48 3.16 5.34 14.52
N THR A 49 2.49 6.38 14.05
CA THR A 49 2.12 7.55 14.85
C THR A 49 1.27 7.16 16.05
N THR A 50 0.26 6.29 15.85
CA THR A 50 -0.56 5.75 16.93
C THR A 50 0.29 5.05 18.00
N ALA A 51 1.23 4.21 17.56
CA ALA A 51 2.11 3.47 18.47
C ALA A 51 3.01 4.41 19.28
N MET A 52 3.54 5.46 18.66
CA MET A 52 4.44 6.39 19.33
C MET A 52 3.71 7.34 20.28
N ILE A 53 2.50 7.78 19.94
CA ILE A 53 1.66 8.56 20.86
C ILE A 53 1.34 7.73 22.11
N ALA A 54 0.88 6.49 21.93
CA ALA A 54 0.54 5.62 23.05
C ALA A 54 1.77 5.30 23.92
N LEU A 55 2.91 4.98 23.32
CA LEU A 55 4.15 4.73 24.06
C LEU A 55 4.62 5.98 24.82
N ALA A 56 4.56 7.16 24.20
CA ALA A 56 4.91 8.41 24.87
C ALA A 56 4.02 8.65 26.10
N GLN A 57 2.72 8.39 25.98
CA GLN A 57 1.77 8.50 27.08
C GLN A 57 2.10 7.50 28.19
N GLU A 58 2.29 6.21 27.86
CA GLU A 58 2.62 5.17 28.85
C GLU A 58 3.92 5.50 29.60
N LEU A 59 4.97 5.95 28.92
CA LEU A 59 6.25 6.32 29.52
C LEU A 59 6.11 7.55 30.44
N THR A 60 5.24 8.50 30.07
CA THR A 60 5.02 9.70 30.88
C THR A 60 4.16 9.38 32.09
N ASP A 61 3.11 8.56 31.95
CA ASP A 61 2.22 8.14 33.02
C ASP A 61 2.91 7.24 34.04
N SER A 62 3.90 6.44 33.63
CA SER A 62 4.73 5.65 34.53
C SER A 62 5.51 6.50 35.54
N GLY A 63 5.72 7.78 35.24
CA GLY A 63 6.51 8.68 36.07
C GLY A 63 8.01 8.56 35.88
N GLU A 64 8.49 7.62 35.05
CA GLU A 64 9.94 7.37 34.83
C GLU A 64 10.53 8.36 33.82
N TYR A 65 9.76 8.81 32.85
CA TYR A 65 10.21 9.65 31.73
C TYR A 65 9.30 10.87 31.50
N THR A 66 9.84 11.86 30.82
CA THR A 66 9.08 12.87 30.06
C THR A 66 9.17 12.43 28.62
N ALA A 67 8.11 11.83 28.08
CA ALA A 67 8.10 11.30 26.73
C ALA A 67 7.05 11.98 25.85
N ILE A 68 7.43 12.32 24.62
CA ILE A 68 6.53 13.00 23.67
C ILE A 68 6.84 12.58 22.23
N MET A 69 5.77 12.52 21.41
CA MET A 69 5.86 12.43 19.96
C MET A 69 5.71 13.82 19.34
N LEU A 70 6.62 14.21 18.46
CA LEU A 70 6.73 15.53 17.83
C LEU A 70 6.85 15.36 16.31
N SER A 71 6.05 16.08 15.54
CA SER A 71 6.11 16.06 14.07
C SER A 71 7.24 16.95 13.54
N LEU A 72 7.79 16.53 12.40
CA LEU A 72 8.75 17.29 11.59
C LEU A 72 8.12 17.78 10.27
N GLU A 73 6.85 17.43 10.00
CA GLU A 73 6.17 17.65 8.72
C GLU A 73 6.14 19.11 8.31
N VAL A 74 5.89 20.03 9.26
CA VAL A 74 5.81 21.48 8.99
C VAL A 74 7.12 22.07 8.45
N GLY A 75 8.23 21.36 8.57
CA GLY A 75 9.51 21.70 7.97
C GLY A 75 9.63 21.37 6.48
N ALA A 76 8.74 20.53 5.93
CA ALA A 76 8.81 20.04 4.55
C ALA A 76 8.92 21.12 3.46
N PRO A 77 8.19 22.26 3.53
CA PRO A 77 8.29 23.32 2.53
C PRO A 77 9.67 24.00 2.45
N PHE A 78 10.50 23.84 3.48
CA PHE A 78 11.76 24.57 3.66
C PHE A 78 12.99 23.67 3.49
N SER A 79 13.01 22.79 2.48
CA SER A 79 14.08 21.80 2.29
C SER A 79 15.48 22.41 2.11
N GLN A 80 15.56 23.64 1.56
CA GLN A 80 16.81 24.39 1.31
C GLN A 80 17.07 25.51 2.32
N ASP A 81 16.15 25.72 3.27
CA ASP A 81 16.29 26.74 4.33
C ASP A 81 16.11 26.10 5.71
N PRO A 82 17.17 25.48 6.26
CA PRO A 82 17.12 24.89 7.60
C PRO A 82 16.65 25.85 8.68
N GLY A 83 16.95 27.14 8.55
CA GLY A 83 16.60 28.13 9.56
C GLY A 83 15.09 28.40 9.62
N MET A 84 14.41 28.45 8.46
CA MET A 84 12.95 28.56 8.39
C MET A 84 12.28 27.27 8.86
N ALA A 85 12.77 26.12 8.39
CA ALA A 85 12.27 24.81 8.79
C ALA A 85 12.32 24.62 10.31
N GLU A 86 13.48 24.90 10.92
CA GLU A 86 13.68 24.74 12.36
C GLU A 86 12.74 25.62 13.18
N ARG A 87 12.48 26.85 12.74
CA ARG A 87 11.50 27.74 13.42
C ARG A 87 10.10 27.16 13.36
N ALA A 88 9.62 26.80 12.18
CA ALA A 88 8.29 26.21 12.01
C ALA A 88 8.13 24.94 12.87
N ILE A 89 9.12 24.06 12.85
CA ILE A 89 9.16 22.84 13.67
C ILE A 89 9.11 23.16 15.17
N LEU A 90 9.87 24.13 15.62
CA LEU A 90 9.93 24.48 17.05
C LEU A 90 8.64 25.16 17.55
N ASP A 91 7.98 25.93 16.72
CA ASP A 91 6.66 26.49 17.02
C ASP A 91 5.63 25.38 17.20
N GLU A 92 5.55 24.42 16.26
CA GLU A 92 4.71 23.22 16.35
C GLU A 92 5.02 22.38 17.58
N TRP A 93 6.30 22.20 17.93
CA TRP A 93 6.71 21.43 19.12
C TRP A 93 6.27 22.10 20.43
N GLN A 94 6.27 23.44 20.47
CA GLN A 94 5.78 24.18 21.63
C GLN A 94 4.28 23.96 21.84
N GLU A 95 3.50 24.01 20.75
CA GLU A 95 2.06 23.75 20.78
C GLU A 95 1.76 22.30 21.18
N SER A 96 2.41 21.33 20.52
CA SER A 96 2.26 19.92 20.83
C SER A 96 2.58 19.59 22.29
N ALA A 97 3.63 20.16 22.85
CA ALA A 97 3.98 19.96 24.25
C ALA A 97 2.91 20.49 25.20
N CYS A 98 2.28 21.62 24.87
CA CYS A 98 1.17 22.18 25.66
C CYS A 98 -0.09 21.30 25.64
N VAL A 99 -0.29 20.54 24.56
CA VAL A 99 -1.46 19.65 24.41
C VAL A 99 -1.24 18.30 25.08
N TYR A 100 -0.06 17.70 24.89
CA TYR A 100 0.18 16.29 25.24
C TYR A 100 0.89 16.07 26.58
N LEU A 101 1.50 17.10 27.17
CA LEU A 101 2.21 16.97 28.44
C LEU A 101 1.54 17.76 29.56
N PRO A 102 1.64 17.27 30.82
CA PRO A 102 1.33 18.10 32.00
C PRO A 102 2.19 19.34 32.04
N THR A 103 1.66 20.46 32.54
CA THR A 103 2.32 21.78 32.55
C THR A 103 3.71 21.79 33.18
N ASN A 104 3.92 20.98 34.21
CA ASN A 104 5.22 20.84 34.89
C ASN A 104 6.30 20.11 34.07
N LEU A 105 5.94 19.51 32.92
CA LEU A 105 6.84 18.81 32.00
C LEU A 105 7.02 19.58 30.67
N HIS A 106 6.39 20.76 30.52
CA HIS A 106 6.51 21.57 29.32
C HIS A 106 7.96 22.00 29.06
N PRO A 107 8.35 22.21 27.79
CA PRO A 107 9.63 22.80 27.46
C PRO A 107 9.74 24.24 27.98
N PRO A 108 10.95 24.73 28.26
CA PRO A 108 11.17 26.14 28.49
C PRO A 108 11.01 26.92 27.18
N ARG A 109 10.98 28.26 27.27
CA ARG A 109 11.09 29.08 26.06
C ARG A 109 12.37 28.72 25.31
N TRP A 110 12.24 28.48 23.99
CA TRP A 110 13.37 28.09 23.17
C TRP A 110 14.47 29.16 23.19
N PRO A 111 15.75 28.78 23.40
CA PRO A 111 16.84 29.73 23.42
C PRO A 111 17.12 30.28 22.02
N PRO A 112 17.49 31.55 21.87
CA PRO A 112 17.91 32.09 20.58
C PRO A 112 19.15 31.34 20.08
N SER A 113 19.12 30.90 18.82
CA SER A 113 20.18 30.14 18.19
C SER A 113 20.29 30.44 16.70
N GLN A 114 21.48 30.26 16.13
CA GLN A 114 21.69 30.44 14.70
C GLN A 114 20.99 29.34 13.89
N PRO A 115 20.57 29.64 12.63
CA PRO A 115 20.11 28.62 11.70
C PRO A 115 21.06 27.39 11.65
N GLY A 116 20.50 26.19 11.57
CA GLY A 116 21.25 24.95 11.62
C GLY A 116 21.66 24.47 13.03
N ARG A 117 21.19 25.17 14.08
CA ARG A 117 21.45 24.82 15.49
C ARG A 117 20.24 24.94 16.41
N GLN A 118 19.08 25.38 15.91
CA GLN A 118 17.93 25.75 16.75
C GLN A 118 17.31 24.52 17.39
N ILE A 119 17.10 23.44 16.65
CA ILE A 119 16.56 22.17 17.17
C ILE A 119 17.49 21.58 18.26
N GLY A 120 18.79 21.54 18.00
CA GLY A 120 19.76 21.02 18.98
C GLY A 120 19.84 21.86 20.25
N ALA A 121 19.69 23.17 20.16
CA ALA A 121 19.64 24.09 21.29
C ALA A 121 18.34 23.96 22.09
N ALA A 122 17.20 23.82 21.42
CA ALA A 122 15.90 23.59 22.03
C ALA A 122 15.87 22.27 22.82
N LEU A 123 16.26 21.18 22.21
CA LEU A 123 16.35 19.86 22.87
C LEU A 123 17.32 19.87 24.07
N ALA A 124 18.47 20.55 23.93
CA ALA A 124 19.42 20.69 25.03
C ALA A 124 18.89 21.55 26.19
N SER A 125 18.14 22.60 25.87
CA SER A 125 17.50 23.44 26.88
C SER A 125 16.42 22.67 27.64
N TRP A 126 15.57 21.93 26.91
CA TRP A 126 14.52 21.12 27.51
C TRP A 126 15.08 20.02 28.42
N ALA A 127 16.04 19.23 27.91
CA ALA A 127 16.65 18.14 28.69
C ALA A 127 17.33 18.62 29.98
N LYS A 128 17.81 19.87 30.04
CA LYS A 128 18.42 20.44 31.25
C LYS A 128 17.42 20.80 32.35
N VAL A 129 16.21 21.21 31.97
CA VAL A 129 15.19 21.64 32.94
C VAL A 129 14.17 20.54 33.23
N ALA A 130 14.13 19.49 32.41
CA ALA A 130 13.25 18.37 32.61
C ALA A 130 13.52 17.67 33.95
N THR A 131 12.49 17.46 34.73
CA THR A 131 12.54 16.80 36.05
C THR A 131 12.74 15.29 35.94
N ARG A 132 12.48 14.73 34.75
CA ARG A 132 12.63 13.31 34.40
C ARG A 132 13.41 13.21 33.09
N PRO A 133 14.09 12.06 32.79
CA PRO A 133 14.77 11.88 31.52
C PRO A 133 13.86 12.13 30.32
N LEU A 134 14.29 13.00 29.39
CA LEU A 134 13.52 13.38 28.21
C LEU A 134 13.65 12.32 27.11
N VAL A 135 12.53 11.78 26.61
CA VAL A 135 12.43 10.87 25.46
C VAL A 135 11.64 11.56 24.35
N VAL A 136 12.17 11.60 23.15
CA VAL A 136 11.54 12.29 22.03
C VAL A 136 11.39 11.35 20.85
N PHE A 137 10.16 11.21 20.35
CA PHE A 137 9.84 10.53 19.10
C PHE A 137 9.61 11.58 18.03
N LEU A 138 10.45 11.59 17.00
CA LEU A 138 10.40 12.55 15.89
C LEU A 138 9.73 11.87 14.70
N ASP A 139 8.45 12.18 14.49
CA ASP A 139 7.64 11.60 13.42
C ASP A 139 7.84 12.36 12.10
N GLU A 140 7.63 11.64 11.01
CA GLU A 140 7.71 12.14 9.64
C GLU A 140 9.08 12.71 9.26
N ILE A 141 10.15 12.06 9.71
CA ILE A 141 11.52 12.44 9.30
C ILE A 141 11.69 12.44 7.78
N ASP A 142 10.91 11.65 7.07
CA ASP A 142 10.86 11.54 5.60
C ASP A 142 10.15 12.72 4.91
N ALA A 143 9.46 13.58 5.65
CA ALA A 143 8.98 14.85 5.12
C ALA A 143 10.12 15.86 4.87
N LEU A 144 11.20 15.75 5.66
CA LEU A 144 12.37 16.60 5.46
C LEU A 144 13.23 16.09 4.30
N ALA A 145 13.79 17.03 3.55
CA ALA A 145 14.67 16.75 2.41
C ALA A 145 15.94 17.62 2.45
N ASP A 146 16.92 17.23 1.66
CA ASP A 146 18.13 17.99 1.34
C ASP A 146 18.86 18.57 2.55
N GLU A 147 19.11 19.89 2.56
CA GLU A 147 19.92 20.57 3.59
C GLU A 147 19.23 20.55 4.96
N THR A 148 17.93 20.65 5.00
CA THR A 148 17.16 20.62 6.25
C THR A 148 17.26 19.26 6.94
N LEU A 149 17.07 18.16 6.20
CA LEU A 149 17.25 16.81 6.75
C LEU A 149 18.66 16.61 7.32
N ILE A 150 19.68 16.99 6.55
CA ILE A 150 21.08 16.87 6.95
C ILE A 150 21.35 17.70 8.21
N SER A 151 20.83 18.94 8.27
CA SER A 151 20.98 19.83 9.42
C SER A 151 20.41 19.19 10.69
N VAL A 152 19.16 18.73 10.64
CA VAL A 152 18.49 18.08 11.78
C VAL A 152 19.28 16.85 12.27
N LEU A 153 19.66 15.96 11.37
CA LEU A 153 20.41 14.76 11.72
C LEU A 153 21.77 15.07 12.35
N ARG A 154 22.50 16.09 11.84
CA ARG A 154 23.77 16.56 12.41
C ARG A 154 23.60 17.15 13.81
N GLN A 155 22.53 17.88 14.07
CA GLN A 155 22.22 18.44 15.39
C GLN A 155 21.96 17.33 16.42
N LEU A 156 21.16 16.32 16.05
CA LEU A 156 20.91 15.14 16.89
C LEU A 156 22.23 14.40 17.21
N ARG A 157 23.08 14.19 16.19
CA ARG A 157 24.38 13.57 16.36
C ARG A 157 25.30 14.38 17.29
N SER A 158 25.36 15.70 17.13
CA SER A 158 26.16 16.58 17.96
C SER A 158 25.73 16.53 19.43
N GLY A 159 24.43 16.33 19.68
CA GLY A 159 23.89 16.20 21.05
C GLY A 159 24.15 14.84 21.70
N TYR A 160 24.42 13.80 20.95
CA TYR A 160 24.47 12.41 21.41
C TYR A 160 25.32 12.17 22.64
N ASN A 161 26.55 12.71 22.68
CA ASN A 161 27.49 12.52 23.81
C ASN A 161 27.10 13.32 25.07
N ARG A 162 26.11 14.23 24.99
CA ARG A 162 25.67 15.06 26.13
C ARG A 162 24.51 14.44 26.91
N ARG A 163 24.01 13.27 26.46
CA ARG A 163 22.93 12.52 27.10
C ARG A 163 23.33 12.00 28.48
N PRO A 164 22.40 11.78 29.37
CA PRO A 164 21.06 12.32 29.45
C PRO A 164 20.99 13.72 30.07
N ARG A 165 22.13 14.28 30.48
CA ARG A 165 22.19 15.50 31.31
C ARG A 165 21.86 16.79 30.57
N ALA A 166 22.24 16.88 29.31
CA ALA A 166 22.11 18.08 28.50
C ALA A 166 21.68 17.78 27.05
N PHE A 167 21.00 16.66 26.84
CA PHE A 167 20.34 16.27 25.60
C PHE A 167 19.36 15.13 25.88
N PRO A 168 18.33 14.88 25.04
CA PRO A 168 17.36 13.82 25.29
C PRO A 168 18.00 12.48 25.61
N HIS A 169 17.43 11.79 26.58
CA HIS A 169 17.85 10.47 27.05
C HIS A 169 17.82 9.45 25.91
N SER A 170 16.73 9.46 25.14
CA SER A 170 16.55 8.64 23.96
C SER A 170 15.83 9.43 22.85
N VAL A 171 16.12 9.10 21.60
CA VAL A 171 15.45 9.68 20.42
C VAL A 171 15.06 8.56 19.47
N GLY A 172 13.76 8.48 19.16
CA GLY A 172 13.23 7.65 18.08
C GLY A 172 12.96 8.49 16.84
N LEU A 173 13.53 8.11 15.69
CA LEU A 173 13.18 8.70 14.39
C LEU A 173 12.14 7.82 13.72
N ILE A 174 11.03 8.39 13.30
CA ILE A 174 9.91 7.66 12.69
C ILE A 174 9.73 8.11 11.25
N GLY A 175 9.65 7.15 10.33
CA GLY A 175 9.47 7.43 8.90
C GLY A 175 9.01 6.22 8.11
N MET A 176 8.99 6.35 6.78
CA MET A 176 8.69 5.25 5.88
C MET A 176 9.91 4.34 5.66
N ARG A 177 11.12 4.87 5.81
CA ARG A 177 12.38 4.18 5.53
C ARG A 177 13.42 4.40 6.61
N ASP A 178 14.45 3.57 6.57
CA ASP A 178 15.68 3.89 7.31
C ASP A 178 16.30 5.19 6.79
N VAL A 179 16.77 6.03 7.70
CA VAL A 179 17.38 7.34 7.36
C VAL A 179 18.56 7.21 6.38
N ARG A 180 19.19 6.04 6.29
CA ARG A 180 20.28 5.78 5.32
C ARG A 180 19.81 5.75 3.86
N ASP A 181 18.53 5.49 3.64
CA ASP A 181 17.96 5.29 2.32
C ASP A 181 17.42 6.60 1.69
N TYR A 182 17.51 7.74 2.40
CA TYR A 182 17.14 9.04 1.86
C TYR A 182 18.22 9.59 0.93
N LYS A 183 17.81 9.98 -0.28
CA LYS A 183 18.69 10.61 -1.28
C LYS A 183 18.76 12.12 -1.04
N VAL A 184 19.95 12.68 -1.16
CA VAL A 184 20.17 14.12 -1.18
C VAL A 184 20.18 14.59 -2.63
N LYS A 185 19.28 15.51 -2.99
CA LYS A 185 19.13 15.97 -4.38
C LYS A 185 20.23 16.91 -4.87
N SER A 186 20.98 17.57 -3.98
CA SER A 186 21.99 18.54 -4.37
C SER A 186 23.42 17.99 -4.29
N GLY A 187 24.15 18.06 -5.38
CA GLY A 187 25.62 18.00 -5.42
C GLY A 187 26.28 16.66 -5.68
N GLY A 188 25.84 15.90 -6.67
CA GLY A 188 26.67 14.88 -7.31
C GLY A 188 26.83 13.54 -6.60
N SER A 189 26.38 13.37 -5.39
CA SER A 189 26.26 12.08 -4.71
C SER A 189 24.79 11.81 -4.45
N GLU A 190 24.22 10.86 -5.14
CA GLU A 190 22.79 10.53 -5.07
C GLU A 190 22.33 9.89 -3.74
N ARG A 191 23.21 9.78 -2.74
CA ARG A 191 22.94 9.18 -1.44
C ARG A 191 23.54 10.00 -0.31
N LEU A 192 22.90 9.97 0.85
CA LEU A 192 23.60 10.27 2.11
C LEU A 192 24.78 9.31 2.19
N ASN A 193 25.94 9.79 1.79
CA ASN A 193 27.17 9.02 1.58
C ASN A 193 27.47 8.07 2.74
N THR A 194 28.32 7.09 2.51
CA THR A 194 28.78 6.01 3.41
C THR A 194 29.12 6.44 4.86
N SER A 195 29.24 7.73 5.13
CA SER A 195 29.22 8.33 6.47
C SER A 195 27.87 9.00 6.72
N SER A 196 26.80 8.20 6.91
CA SER A 196 25.49 8.71 7.32
C SER A 196 25.65 9.78 8.40
N PRO A 197 25.02 10.97 8.28
CA PRO A 197 25.03 11.98 9.33
C PRO A 197 24.43 11.46 10.64
N PHE A 198 23.74 10.30 10.60
CA PHE A 198 23.12 9.65 11.74
C PHE A 198 23.63 8.21 11.96
N ASN A 199 24.93 8.03 12.12
CA ASN A 199 25.54 6.72 12.41
C ASN A 199 25.53 6.35 13.92
N ILE A 200 24.68 7.00 14.72
CA ILE A 200 24.56 6.84 16.18
C ILE A 200 23.34 6.02 16.60
N LYS A 201 22.60 5.46 15.63
CA LYS A 201 21.46 4.58 15.94
C LYS A 201 21.94 3.21 16.41
N ALA A 202 21.29 2.67 17.43
CA ALA A 202 21.52 1.32 17.89
C ALA A 202 20.82 0.31 16.98
N GLU A 203 19.54 0.56 16.65
CA GLU A 203 18.70 -0.34 15.88
C GLU A 203 17.78 0.39 14.92
N SER A 204 17.34 -0.34 13.91
CA SER A 204 16.28 0.05 12.98
C SER A 204 15.18 -1.01 13.04
N LEU A 205 14.03 -0.62 13.54
CA LEU A 205 12.89 -1.50 13.78
C LEU A 205 11.84 -1.29 12.71
N THR A 206 11.21 -2.39 12.27
CA THR A 206 10.09 -2.35 11.34
C THR A 206 8.80 -2.67 12.08
N LEU A 207 7.81 -1.77 12.01
CA LEU A 207 6.47 -2.07 12.49
C LEU A 207 5.76 -2.92 11.44
N SER A 208 5.54 -4.20 11.79
CA SER A 208 4.92 -5.19 10.90
C SER A 208 3.40 -4.99 10.74
N ASN A 209 2.82 -5.62 9.73
CA ASN A 209 1.37 -5.80 9.63
C ASN A 209 0.82 -6.62 10.81
N PHE A 210 -0.50 -6.61 11.01
CA PHE A 210 -1.16 -7.45 11.99
C PHE A 210 -1.01 -8.93 11.64
N THR A 211 -0.80 -9.75 12.66
CA THR A 211 -0.94 -11.21 12.56
C THR A 211 -2.43 -11.60 12.52
N LEU A 212 -2.73 -12.86 12.16
CA LEU A 212 -4.12 -13.35 12.19
C LEU A 212 -4.73 -13.22 13.60
N SER A 213 -3.97 -13.54 14.65
CA SER A 213 -4.42 -13.42 16.03
C SER A 213 -4.69 -11.97 16.45
N GLU A 214 -3.91 -11.02 15.94
CA GLU A 214 -4.15 -9.59 16.19
C GLU A 214 -5.41 -9.09 15.47
N VAL A 215 -5.69 -9.58 14.25
CA VAL A 215 -6.95 -9.26 13.55
C VAL A 215 -8.15 -9.85 14.31
N GLU A 216 -8.02 -11.06 14.81
CA GLU A 216 -9.04 -11.71 15.65
C GLU A 216 -9.30 -10.91 16.94
N GLU A 217 -8.25 -10.51 17.66
CA GLU A 217 -8.35 -9.69 18.88
C GLU A 217 -9.02 -8.33 18.58
N LEU A 218 -8.66 -7.67 17.46
CA LEU A 218 -9.25 -6.40 17.07
C LEU A 218 -10.76 -6.54 16.79
N TYR A 219 -11.16 -7.57 16.07
CA TYR A 219 -12.58 -7.81 15.74
C TYR A 219 -13.38 -8.30 16.94
N LEU A 220 -12.76 -9.03 17.86
CA LEU A 220 -13.37 -9.45 19.11
C LEU A 220 -13.78 -8.25 19.99
N GLN A 221 -13.03 -7.14 19.97
CA GLN A 221 -13.42 -5.92 20.68
C GLN A 221 -14.78 -5.39 20.21
N HIS A 222 -15.05 -5.44 18.89
CA HIS A 222 -16.35 -5.07 18.35
C HIS A 222 -17.44 -6.04 18.82
N THR A 223 -17.19 -7.34 18.75
CA THR A 223 -18.12 -8.36 19.21
C THR A 223 -18.46 -8.17 20.69
N GLN A 224 -17.47 -7.91 21.54
CA GLN A 224 -17.67 -7.65 22.96
C GLN A 224 -18.48 -6.38 23.23
N ALA A 225 -18.27 -5.33 22.42
CA ALA A 225 -18.93 -4.05 22.60
C ALA A 225 -20.38 -4.01 22.09
N THR A 226 -20.70 -4.80 21.04
CA THR A 226 -21.97 -4.70 20.31
C THR A 226 -22.80 -5.98 20.31
N GLY A 227 -22.18 -7.14 20.58
CA GLY A 227 -22.79 -8.47 20.40
C GLY A 227 -22.72 -8.99 18.95
N GLN A 228 -22.34 -8.16 17.95
CA GLN A 228 -22.24 -8.58 16.56
C GLN A 228 -20.99 -9.44 16.34
N VAL A 229 -21.19 -10.66 15.86
CA VAL A 229 -20.13 -11.66 15.71
C VAL A 229 -19.51 -11.59 14.32
N PHE A 230 -18.17 -11.56 14.23
CA PHE A 230 -17.45 -11.93 13.02
C PHE A 230 -17.27 -13.45 13.02
N THR A 231 -17.66 -14.14 11.93
CA THR A 231 -17.40 -15.58 11.82
C THR A 231 -15.89 -15.83 11.65
N ILE A 232 -15.44 -17.04 11.97
CA ILE A 232 -14.02 -17.42 11.80
C ILE A 232 -13.59 -17.24 10.35
N GLU A 233 -14.45 -17.62 9.41
CA GLU A 233 -14.20 -17.47 7.97
C GLU A 233 -14.10 -15.99 7.57
N ALA A 234 -14.87 -15.09 8.19
CA ALA A 234 -14.78 -13.64 7.95
C ALA A 234 -13.44 -13.06 8.41
N ILE A 235 -12.97 -13.49 9.59
CA ILE A 235 -11.66 -13.08 10.12
C ILE A 235 -10.54 -13.58 9.21
N GLN A 236 -10.56 -14.86 8.84
CA GLN A 236 -9.59 -15.47 7.94
C GLN A 236 -9.60 -14.81 6.56
N GLN A 237 -10.79 -14.52 6.02
CA GLN A 237 -10.94 -13.82 4.74
C GLN A 237 -10.39 -12.39 4.81
N SER A 238 -10.65 -11.66 5.90
CA SER A 238 -10.10 -10.31 6.11
C SER A 238 -8.57 -10.34 6.16
N PHE A 239 -8.00 -11.28 6.91
CA PHE A 239 -6.55 -11.46 6.97
C PHE A 239 -5.95 -11.83 5.62
N TYR A 240 -6.55 -12.80 4.91
CA TYR A 240 -6.11 -13.21 3.58
C TYR A 240 -6.08 -12.02 2.60
N LEU A 241 -7.17 -11.25 2.52
CA LEU A 241 -7.30 -10.14 1.58
C LEU A 241 -6.32 -8.99 1.86
N THR A 242 -5.98 -8.77 3.13
CA THR A 242 -5.19 -7.61 3.58
C THR A 242 -3.74 -7.94 3.89
N ASP A 243 -3.39 -9.22 4.06
CA ASP A 243 -2.11 -9.65 4.65
C ASP A 243 -1.85 -8.92 6.00
N GLY A 244 -2.93 -8.67 6.75
CA GLY A 244 -2.89 -7.97 8.03
C GLY A 244 -2.57 -6.47 7.96
N GLN A 245 -2.59 -5.83 6.79
CA GLN A 245 -2.31 -4.39 6.67
C GLN A 245 -3.35 -3.60 7.50
N PRO A 246 -2.92 -2.84 8.54
CA PRO A 246 -3.81 -2.32 9.57
C PRO A 246 -4.95 -1.43 9.07
N TRP A 247 -4.66 -0.56 8.09
CA TRP A 247 -5.70 0.29 7.52
C TRP A 247 -6.74 -0.53 6.75
N LEU A 248 -6.31 -1.49 5.93
CA LEU A 248 -7.22 -2.35 5.16
C LEU A 248 -8.08 -3.21 6.08
N VAL A 249 -7.49 -3.77 7.16
CA VAL A 249 -8.23 -4.55 8.18
C VAL A 249 -9.34 -3.71 8.79
N ASN A 250 -9.02 -2.48 9.23
CA ASN A 250 -10.01 -1.57 9.78
C ASN A 250 -11.05 -1.12 8.75
N ALA A 251 -10.64 -0.84 7.52
CA ALA A 251 -11.53 -0.39 6.44
C ALA A 251 -12.55 -1.47 6.06
N LEU A 252 -12.13 -2.74 5.94
CA LEU A 252 -13.03 -3.86 5.70
C LEU A 252 -14.05 -4.01 6.83
N ALA A 253 -13.60 -4.00 8.09
CA ALA A 253 -14.47 -4.12 9.24
C ALA A 253 -15.46 -2.96 9.35
N ARG A 254 -14.98 -1.73 9.14
CA ARG A 254 -15.85 -0.54 9.13
C ARG A 254 -16.93 -0.63 8.04
N GLN A 255 -16.51 -1.02 6.82
CA GLN A 255 -17.46 -1.16 5.71
C GLN A 255 -18.48 -2.27 5.98
N ALA A 256 -18.05 -3.40 6.55
CA ALA A 256 -18.90 -4.52 6.88
C ALA A 256 -19.94 -4.16 7.98
N THR A 257 -19.50 -3.54 9.08
CA THR A 257 -20.34 -3.29 10.26
C THR A 257 -21.18 -2.02 10.16
N GLN A 258 -20.67 -0.94 9.54
CA GLN A 258 -21.36 0.36 9.52
C GLN A 258 -22.17 0.61 8.25
N VAL A 259 -21.86 -0.08 7.15
CA VAL A 259 -22.51 0.16 5.85
C VAL A 259 -23.32 -1.03 5.38
N LEU A 260 -22.73 -2.24 5.37
CA LEU A 260 -23.37 -3.44 4.81
C LEU A 260 -24.32 -4.09 5.79
N VAL A 261 -23.89 -4.38 7.02
CA VAL A 261 -24.66 -5.12 8.03
C VAL A 261 -24.80 -4.26 9.30
N LYS A 262 -25.75 -3.33 9.26
CA LYS A 262 -26.03 -2.42 10.40
C LYS A 262 -26.82 -3.11 11.52
N ASP A 263 -27.51 -4.19 11.19
CA ASP A 263 -28.24 -4.99 12.18
C ASP A 263 -27.23 -5.86 12.96
N ILE A 264 -26.97 -5.49 14.19
CA ILE A 264 -26.00 -6.16 15.07
C ILE A 264 -26.35 -7.61 15.40
N THR A 265 -27.61 -8.05 15.17
CA THR A 265 -28.03 -9.44 15.37
C THR A 265 -27.55 -10.34 14.22
N GLN A 266 -27.17 -9.77 13.08
CA GLN A 266 -26.66 -10.50 11.94
C GLN A 266 -25.14 -10.61 12.01
N PRO A 267 -24.57 -11.81 11.80
CA PRO A 267 -23.13 -11.99 11.82
C PRO A 267 -22.47 -11.39 10.57
N ILE A 268 -21.21 -10.98 10.74
CA ILE A 268 -20.35 -10.62 9.61
C ILE A 268 -19.72 -11.91 9.07
N THR A 269 -20.05 -12.25 7.84
CA THR A 269 -19.57 -13.46 7.14
C THR A 269 -18.44 -13.14 6.15
N ALA A 270 -17.77 -14.18 5.64
CA ALA A 270 -16.75 -14.03 4.59
C ALA A 270 -17.32 -13.36 3.33
N GLU A 271 -18.58 -13.61 2.98
CA GLU A 271 -19.25 -12.97 1.84
C GLU A 271 -19.42 -11.47 2.06
N VAL A 272 -19.79 -11.03 3.27
CA VAL A 272 -19.88 -9.61 3.64
C VAL A 272 -18.50 -8.93 3.52
N ILE A 273 -17.43 -9.62 3.92
CA ILE A 273 -16.06 -9.11 3.77
C ILE A 273 -15.68 -8.96 2.29
N ASN A 274 -16.06 -9.91 1.42
CA ASN A 274 -15.84 -9.80 -0.02
C ASN A 274 -16.62 -8.63 -0.64
N GLN A 275 -17.86 -8.41 -0.21
CA GLN A 275 -18.66 -7.24 -0.64
C GLN A 275 -18.02 -5.93 -0.14
N ALA A 276 -17.52 -5.90 1.10
CA ALA A 276 -16.80 -4.75 1.65
C ALA A 276 -15.54 -4.43 0.81
N LYS A 277 -14.76 -5.46 0.44
CA LYS A 277 -13.59 -5.33 -0.46
C LYS A 277 -13.98 -4.65 -1.77
N GLU A 278 -15.03 -5.10 -2.46
CA GLU A 278 -15.47 -4.53 -3.73
C GLU A 278 -15.84 -3.05 -3.59
N ILE A 279 -16.51 -2.66 -2.49
CA ILE A 279 -16.87 -1.27 -2.26
C ILE A 279 -15.61 -0.41 -2.04
N LEU A 280 -14.67 -0.88 -1.22
CA LEU A 280 -13.41 -0.16 -0.98
C LEU A 280 -12.62 0.07 -2.28
N ILE A 281 -12.51 -0.96 -3.12
CA ILE A 281 -11.80 -0.87 -4.39
C ILE A 281 -12.49 0.12 -5.34
N ARG A 282 -13.84 0.14 -5.40
CA ARG A 282 -14.59 1.07 -6.27
C ARG A 282 -14.50 2.52 -5.81
N ARG A 283 -14.45 2.77 -4.49
CA ARG A 283 -14.38 4.11 -3.92
C ARG A 283 -13.02 4.78 -4.08
N GLN A 284 -11.96 4.00 -4.28
CA GLN A 284 -10.59 4.50 -4.30
C GLN A 284 -10.28 5.37 -3.07
N ASP A 285 -10.58 4.85 -1.87
CA ASP A 285 -10.33 5.59 -0.63
C ASP A 285 -8.86 6.06 -0.53
N THR A 286 -8.60 7.10 0.23
CA THR A 286 -7.33 7.87 0.32
C THR A 286 -6.05 7.03 0.36
N HIS A 287 -6.11 5.84 0.97
CA HIS A 287 -4.99 4.90 0.98
C HIS A 287 -4.67 4.35 -0.41
N LEU A 288 -5.71 3.98 -1.16
CA LEU A 288 -5.58 3.41 -2.50
C LEU A 288 -5.22 4.49 -3.52
N ASP A 289 -5.67 5.74 -3.33
CA ASP A 289 -5.25 6.89 -4.15
C ASP A 289 -3.75 7.20 -3.97
N SER A 290 -3.27 7.20 -2.73
CA SER A 290 -1.85 7.40 -2.45
C SER A 290 -0.97 6.31 -3.10
N LEU A 291 -1.48 5.08 -3.17
CA LEU A 291 -0.84 3.98 -3.90
C LEU A 291 -0.84 4.24 -5.41
N ALA A 292 -1.96 4.70 -5.95
CA ALA A 292 -2.11 5.04 -7.36
C ALA A 292 -1.09 6.08 -7.84
N GLU A 293 -0.84 7.10 -7.02
CA GLU A 293 0.14 8.13 -7.32
C GLU A 293 1.56 7.55 -7.42
N ARG A 294 1.94 6.63 -6.51
CA ARG A 294 3.24 5.96 -6.53
C ARG A 294 3.46 5.09 -7.76
N LEU A 295 2.41 4.51 -8.32
CA LEU A 295 2.49 3.72 -9.56
C LEU A 295 2.92 4.55 -10.78
N ARG A 296 2.90 5.89 -10.70
CA ARG A 296 3.38 6.79 -11.77
C ARG A 296 4.89 6.99 -11.76
N GLU A 297 5.57 6.67 -10.66
CA GLU A 297 7.02 6.79 -10.54
C GLU A 297 7.74 5.73 -11.40
N ASP A 298 8.74 6.13 -12.20
CA ASP A 298 9.41 5.22 -13.14
C ASP A 298 10.11 4.05 -12.44
N ARG A 299 10.71 4.28 -11.26
CA ARG A 299 11.31 3.21 -10.45
C ARG A 299 10.29 2.17 -9.95
N VAL A 300 9.02 2.59 -9.74
CA VAL A 300 7.93 1.69 -9.38
C VAL A 300 7.47 0.92 -10.61
N LYS A 301 7.31 1.60 -11.75
CA LYS A 301 6.92 0.97 -13.02
C LYS A 301 7.87 -0.14 -13.43
N THR A 302 9.20 0.09 -13.32
CA THR A 302 10.23 -0.86 -13.73
C THR A 302 10.12 -2.21 -13.01
N ILE A 303 9.57 -2.23 -11.79
CA ILE A 303 9.39 -3.45 -11.00
C ILE A 303 7.97 -3.99 -11.13
N ILE A 304 6.96 -3.14 -11.01
CA ILE A 304 5.55 -3.58 -11.02
C ILE A 304 5.14 -4.10 -12.41
N GLN A 305 5.64 -3.51 -13.50
CA GLN A 305 5.26 -3.91 -14.85
C GLN A 305 5.65 -5.36 -15.19
N PRO A 306 6.89 -5.83 -14.97
CA PRO A 306 7.24 -7.24 -15.14
C PRO A 306 6.41 -8.18 -14.24
N MET A 307 6.18 -7.79 -12.98
CA MET A 307 5.37 -8.58 -12.06
C MET A 307 3.93 -8.76 -12.57
N LEU A 308 3.34 -7.72 -13.13
CA LEU A 308 2.00 -7.77 -13.71
C LEU A 308 1.94 -8.57 -15.04
N SER A 309 3.03 -8.57 -15.81
CA SER A 309 3.12 -9.31 -17.08
C SER A 309 3.56 -10.76 -16.92
N GLY A 310 3.94 -11.19 -15.70
CA GLY A 310 4.53 -12.51 -15.45
C GLY A 310 5.89 -12.68 -16.12
N SER A 311 6.60 -11.58 -16.39
CA SER A 311 7.96 -11.58 -16.94
C SER A 311 8.98 -11.58 -15.81
N ASP A 312 10.21 -12.01 -16.12
CA ASP A 312 11.31 -11.91 -15.17
C ASP A 312 11.60 -10.44 -14.83
N LEU A 313 11.95 -10.19 -13.56
CA LEU A 313 12.38 -8.86 -13.15
C LEU A 313 13.71 -8.52 -13.84
N PRO A 314 13.82 -7.37 -14.50
CA PRO A 314 15.09 -6.91 -15.04
C PRO A 314 16.10 -6.70 -13.91
N ASP A 315 17.38 -6.57 -14.25
CA ASP A 315 18.39 -6.17 -13.27
C ASP A 315 18.08 -4.75 -12.78
N THR A 316 17.40 -4.68 -11.65
CA THR A 316 16.95 -3.44 -11.02
C THR A 316 17.82 -3.12 -9.82
N PRO A 317 18.15 -1.83 -9.57
CA PRO A 317 18.90 -1.41 -8.40
C PRO A 317 18.24 -1.93 -7.11
N GLU A 318 19.06 -2.38 -6.15
CA GLU A 318 18.56 -2.87 -4.87
C GLU A 318 17.75 -1.80 -4.11
N ASP A 319 18.13 -0.53 -4.27
CA ASP A 319 17.42 0.60 -3.67
C ASP A 319 15.97 0.73 -4.17
N ASP A 320 15.72 0.48 -5.46
CA ASP A 320 14.36 0.56 -6.00
C ASP A 320 13.51 -0.61 -5.50
N ARG A 321 14.10 -1.81 -5.37
CA ARG A 321 13.42 -2.97 -4.74
C ARG A 321 13.09 -2.68 -3.28
N ARG A 322 14.05 -2.13 -2.53
CA ARG A 322 13.85 -1.74 -1.13
C ARG A 322 12.79 -0.66 -1.00
N PHE A 323 12.78 0.30 -1.92
CA PHE A 323 11.76 1.34 -1.96
C PHE A 323 10.33 0.80 -2.03
N LEU A 324 10.08 -0.20 -2.89
CA LEU A 324 8.75 -0.80 -3.01
C LEU A 324 8.37 -1.63 -1.78
N LEU A 325 9.35 -2.28 -1.14
CA LEU A 325 9.17 -2.97 0.13
C LEU A 325 8.78 -1.98 1.24
N ASP A 326 9.49 -0.85 1.34
CA ASP A 326 9.24 0.20 2.33
C ASP A 326 7.90 0.92 2.10
N LEU A 327 7.46 1.03 0.84
CA LEU A 327 6.11 1.49 0.51
C LEU A 327 5.02 0.48 0.88
N GLY A 328 5.37 -0.79 1.13
CA GLY A 328 4.42 -1.87 1.36
C GLY A 328 3.64 -2.29 0.12
N LEU A 329 4.13 -1.93 -1.10
CA LEU A 329 3.53 -2.35 -2.37
C LEU A 329 3.83 -3.81 -2.70
N VAL A 330 5.03 -4.25 -2.34
CA VAL A 330 5.51 -5.62 -2.56
C VAL A 330 6.04 -6.21 -1.25
N LYS A 331 6.09 -7.52 -1.20
CA LYS A 331 6.71 -8.27 -0.11
C LYS A 331 7.64 -9.34 -0.66
N ARG A 332 8.56 -9.84 0.18
CA ARG A 332 9.38 -11.01 -0.17
C ARG A 332 8.53 -12.27 -0.04
N SER A 333 8.53 -13.08 -1.10
CA SER A 333 7.89 -14.38 -1.06
C SER A 333 8.70 -15.36 -0.20
N PRO A 334 8.07 -16.24 0.59
CA PRO A 334 8.77 -17.35 1.26
C PRO A 334 9.49 -18.29 0.30
N LEU A 335 9.05 -18.36 -0.96
CA LEU A 335 9.66 -19.16 -2.03
C LEU A 335 10.77 -18.42 -2.78
N GLY A 336 11.11 -17.20 -2.34
CA GLY A 336 12.05 -16.31 -3.01
C GLY A 336 11.35 -15.31 -3.96
N GLY A 337 12.06 -14.21 -4.29
CA GLY A 337 11.56 -13.16 -5.15
C GLY A 337 10.63 -12.16 -4.46
N LEU A 338 10.02 -11.29 -5.27
CA LEU A 338 9.05 -10.28 -4.84
C LEU A 338 7.64 -10.64 -5.31
N THR A 339 6.66 -10.37 -4.47
CA THR A 339 5.23 -10.49 -4.82
C THR A 339 4.50 -9.21 -4.42
N ILE A 340 3.35 -8.91 -5.04
CA ILE A 340 2.47 -7.84 -4.57
C ILE A 340 2.06 -8.14 -3.13
N ALA A 341 2.01 -7.12 -2.29
CA ALA A 341 1.93 -7.27 -0.84
C ALA A 341 0.68 -8.03 -0.36
N ASN A 342 -0.48 -7.79 -0.98
CA ASN A 342 -1.74 -8.44 -0.59
C ASN A 342 -2.73 -8.54 -1.77
N PRO A 343 -3.75 -9.39 -1.70
CA PRO A 343 -4.76 -9.57 -2.75
C PRO A 343 -5.52 -8.29 -3.13
N ILE A 344 -5.82 -7.40 -2.18
CA ILE A 344 -6.48 -6.12 -2.51
C ILE A 344 -5.60 -5.28 -3.44
N TYR A 345 -4.30 -5.16 -3.16
CA TYR A 345 -3.39 -4.42 -4.04
C TYR A 345 -3.23 -5.11 -5.40
N GLN A 346 -3.26 -6.44 -5.42
CA GLN A 346 -3.24 -7.20 -6.67
C GLN A 346 -4.41 -6.82 -7.60
N GLU A 347 -5.60 -6.55 -7.03
CA GLU A 347 -6.76 -6.09 -7.80
C GLU A 347 -6.71 -4.58 -8.09
N VAL A 348 -6.30 -3.77 -7.12
CA VAL A 348 -6.30 -2.29 -7.25
C VAL A 348 -5.30 -1.82 -8.28
N ILE A 349 -4.06 -2.33 -8.25
CA ILE A 349 -2.99 -1.86 -9.13
C ILE A 349 -3.40 -1.90 -10.61
N PRO A 350 -3.89 -3.03 -11.16
CA PRO A 350 -4.33 -3.05 -12.55
C PRO A 350 -5.55 -2.18 -12.83
N ARG A 351 -6.49 -2.06 -11.89
CA ARG A 351 -7.67 -1.17 -12.05
C ARG A 351 -7.25 0.29 -12.18
N VAL A 352 -6.35 0.76 -11.30
CA VAL A 352 -5.79 2.11 -11.36
C VAL A 352 -5.03 2.34 -12.66
N LEU A 353 -4.19 1.40 -13.07
CA LEU A 353 -3.42 1.52 -14.30
C LEU A 353 -4.30 1.51 -15.56
N SER A 354 -5.46 0.85 -15.52
CA SER A 354 -6.42 0.84 -16.62
C SER A 354 -7.35 2.05 -16.66
N GLN A 355 -7.42 2.86 -15.60
CA GLN A 355 -8.37 3.97 -15.49
C GLN A 355 -8.18 5.01 -16.59
N GLY A 356 -6.96 5.42 -16.89
CA GLY A 356 -6.68 6.35 -17.99
C GLY A 356 -7.13 5.81 -19.34
N SER A 357 -7.01 4.50 -19.55
CA SER A 357 -7.56 3.84 -20.74
C SER A 357 -9.08 3.81 -20.72
N GLN A 358 -9.71 3.59 -19.55
CA GLN A 358 -11.17 3.61 -19.42
C GLN A 358 -11.76 4.99 -19.73
N ASP A 359 -11.16 6.06 -19.22
CA ASP A 359 -11.61 7.44 -19.45
C ASP A 359 -11.48 7.84 -20.94
N SER A 360 -10.50 7.27 -21.62
CA SER A 360 -10.24 7.48 -23.05
C SER A 360 -11.09 6.60 -23.97
N LEU A 361 -11.85 5.63 -23.43
CA LEU A 361 -12.71 4.79 -24.23
C LEU A 361 -13.92 5.56 -24.76
N PRO A 362 -14.27 5.41 -26.07
CA PRO A 362 -15.49 5.97 -26.60
C PRO A 362 -16.73 5.38 -25.89
N GLN A 363 -17.85 6.07 -25.97
CA GLN A 363 -19.12 5.49 -25.52
C GLN A 363 -19.44 4.27 -26.37
N ILE A 364 -19.45 3.09 -25.77
CA ILE A 364 -19.80 1.82 -26.42
C ILE A 364 -21.21 1.45 -25.97
N GLN A 365 -22.11 1.26 -26.90
CA GLN A 365 -23.46 0.74 -26.64
C GLN A 365 -23.32 -0.70 -26.09
N PRO A 366 -24.09 -1.11 -25.07
CA PRO A 366 -24.00 -2.44 -24.47
C PRO A 366 -24.61 -3.52 -25.37
N THR A 367 -23.99 -3.75 -26.53
CA THR A 367 -24.46 -4.75 -27.53
C THR A 367 -24.28 -6.20 -27.07
N TRP A 368 -23.54 -6.41 -25.96
CA TRP A 368 -23.27 -7.73 -25.38
C TRP A 368 -24.40 -8.28 -24.51
N LEU A 369 -25.45 -7.52 -24.27
CA LEU A 369 -26.62 -7.97 -23.51
C LEU A 369 -27.69 -8.60 -24.42
N ASN A 370 -28.41 -9.55 -23.86
CA ASN A 370 -29.67 -10.05 -24.39
C ASN A 370 -30.81 -9.08 -24.03
N THR A 371 -31.99 -9.31 -24.61
CA THR A 371 -33.18 -8.50 -24.32
C THR A 371 -33.66 -8.55 -22.87
N ASP A 372 -33.29 -9.58 -22.15
CA ASP A 372 -33.54 -9.79 -20.70
C ASP A 372 -32.42 -9.23 -19.79
N ASN A 373 -31.50 -8.43 -20.33
CA ASN A 373 -30.33 -7.89 -19.66
C ASN A 373 -29.33 -8.94 -19.16
N THR A 374 -29.40 -10.18 -19.61
CA THR A 374 -28.36 -11.18 -19.35
C THR A 374 -27.15 -10.99 -20.26
N LEU A 375 -25.95 -11.29 -19.79
CA LEU A 375 -24.73 -11.24 -20.60
C LEU A 375 -24.72 -12.39 -21.61
N ASN A 376 -24.44 -12.08 -22.88
CA ASN A 376 -24.20 -13.05 -23.91
C ASN A 376 -22.71 -13.12 -24.28
N PRO A 377 -21.99 -14.21 -23.98
CA PRO A 377 -20.58 -14.34 -24.26
C PRO A 377 -20.18 -14.14 -25.73
N ASN A 378 -20.97 -14.63 -26.68
CA ASN A 378 -20.69 -14.48 -28.11
C ASN A 378 -20.86 -13.03 -28.58
N LYS A 379 -21.88 -12.34 -28.09
CA LYS A 379 -22.05 -10.91 -28.37
C LYS A 379 -20.93 -10.08 -27.73
N LEU A 380 -20.48 -10.47 -26.52
CA LEU A 380 -19.37 -9.82 -25.85
C LEU A 380 -18.07 -9.99 -26.65
N LEU A 381 -17.81 -11.20 -27.18
CA LEU A 381 -16.66 -11.47 -28.03
C LEU A 381 -16.68 -10.55 -29.26
N ASN A 382 -17.81 -10.49 -29.98
CA ASN A 382 -17.92 -9.64 -31.15
C ASN A 382 -17.71 -8.16 -30.83
N ALA A 383 -18.32 -7.67 -29.75
CA ALA A 383 -18.15 -6.30 -29.29
C ALA A 383 -16.68 -5.99 -28.94
N PHE A 384 -15.96 -6.93 -28.28
CA PHE A 384 -14.56 -6.80 -28.00
C PHE A 384 -13.70 -6.76 -29.26
N LEU A 385 -13.93 -7.66 -30.21
CA LEU A 385 -13.18 -7.72 -31.47
C LEU A 385 -13.38 -6.44 -32.30
N GLU A 386 -14.61 -5.92 -32.36
CA GLU A 386 -14.93 -4.66 -33.05
C GLU A 386 -14.23 -3.48 -32.37
N PHE A 387 -14.38 -3.38 -31.06
CA PHE A 387 -13.68 -2.37 -30.26
C PHE A 387 -12.17 -2.42 -30.47
N TRP A 388 -11.57 -3.61 -30.42
CA TRP A 388 -10.13 -3.79 -30.54
C TRP A 388 -9.61 -3.41 -31.94
N ARG A 389 -10.36 -3.73 -33.01
CA ARG A 389 -10.02 -3.29 -34.37
C ARG A 389 -10.00 -1.78 -34.53
N GLN A 390 -10.97 -1.09 -33.93
CA GLN A 390 -11.12 0.35 -34.08
C GLN A 390 -10.19 1.15 -33.16
N HIS A 391 -9.95 0.69 -31.94
CA HIS A 391 -9.35 1.49 -30.87
C HIS A 391 -8.08 0.89 -30.27
N GLY A 392 -7.75 -0.36 -30.52
CA GLY A 392 -6.64 -1.05 -29.88
C GLY A 392 -5.29 -0.37 -30.10
N GLU A 393 -4.95 -0.03 -31.34
CA GLU A 393 -3.63 0.55 -31.64
C GLU A 393 -3.40 1.93 -31.04
N PRO A 394 -4.32 2.92 -31.12
CA PRO A 394 -4.17 4.20 -30.44
C PRO A 394 -4.06 4.07 -28.93
N LEU A 395 -4.87 3.21 -28.30
CA LEU A 395 -4.88 3.00 -26.86
C LEU A 395 -3.59 2.32 -26.37
N LEU A 396 -3.03 1.40 -27.14
CA LEU A 396 -1.73 0.80 -26.82
C LEU A 396 -0.58 1.81 -26.84
N LYS A 397 -0.62 2.80 -27.75
CA LYS A 397 0.39 3.85 -27.84
C LYS A 397 0.31 4.85 -26.68
N SER A 398 -0.87 5.11 -26.16
CA SER A 398 -1.09 6.08 -25.07
C SER A 398 -1.01 5.49 -23.67
N ALA A 399 -0.97 4.16 -23.53
CA ALA A 399 -0.97 3.50 -22.24
C ALA A 399 0.35 3.74 -21.46
N PRO A 400 0.29 4.07 -20.16
CA PRO A 400 1.47 4.41 -19.35
C PRO A 400 2.40 3.20 -19.12
N TYR A 401 1.92 1.99 -19.30
CA TYR A 401 2.62 0.72 -19.08
C TYR A 401 2.65 -0.07 -20.39
N HIS A 402 3.61 0.24 -21.25
CA HIS A 402 3.67 -0.30 -22.62
C HIS A 402 3.67 -1.83 -22.70
N GLU A 403 4.34 -2.52 -21.79
CA GLU A 403 4.45 -3.98 -21.85
C GLU A 403 3.14 -4.70 -21.55
N ILE A 404 2.34 -4.16 -20.63
CA ILE A 404 1.05 -4.70 -20.25
C ILE A 404 -0.13 -3.92 -20.84
N ALA A 405 0.13 -2.95 -21.73
CA ALA A 405 -0.90 -2.13 -22.33
C ALA A 405 -2.09 -2.95 -22.91
N PRO A 406 -1.87 -4.06 -23.63
CA PRO A 406 -2.98 -4.88 -24.13
C PRO A 406 -3.88 -5.40 -23.00
N HIS A 407 -3.29 -5.85 -21.89
CA HIS A 407 -4.03 -6.31 -20.71
C HIS A 407 -4.85 -5.17 -20.09
N LEU A 408 -4.26 -3.98 -19.96
CA LEU A 408 -4.94 -2.82 -19.37
C LEU A 408 -6.12 -2.36 -20.24
N VAL A 409 -5.95 -2.36 -21.56
CA VAL A 409 -7.02 -1.98 -22.50
C VAL A 409 -8.16 -3.01 -22.49
N LEU A 410 -7.85 -4.32 -22.48
CA LEU A 410 -8.87 -5.35 -22.33
C LEU A 410 -9.62 -5.19 -21.00
N MET A 411 -8.91 -4.96 -19.93
CA MET A 411 -9.53 -4.73 -18.62
C MET A 411 -10.42 -3.49 -18.61
N ALA A 412 -9.96 -2.39 -19.22
CA ALA A 412 -10.76 -1.18 -19.36
C ALA A 412 -12.07 -1.45 -20.10
N PHE A 413 -12.03 -2.24 -21.18
CA PHE A 413 -13.22 -2.70 -21.90
C PHE A 413 -14.14 -3.55 -21.00
N LEU A 414 -13.58 -4.58 -20.35
CA LEU A 414 -14.37 -5.47 -19.49
C LEU A 414 -14.96 -4.75 -18.26
N HIS A 415 -14.28 -3.74 -17.71
CA HIS A 415 -14.87 -2.90 -16.66
C HIS A 415 -16.11 -2.15 -17.14
N ARG A 416 -16.14 -1.72 -18.40
CA ARG A 416 -17.38 -1.15 -18.99
C ARG A 416 -18.53 -2.15 -19.02
N VAL A 417 -18.23 -3.40 -19.32
CA VAL A 417 -19.22 -4.49 -19.30
C VAL A 417 -19.80 -4.67 -17.91
N VAL A 418 -18.96 -4.75 -16.88
CA VAL A 418 -19.40 -5.00 -15.50
C VAL A 418 -20.04 -3.80 -14.81
N ASN A 419 -19.84 -2.57 -15.28
CA ASN A 419 -20.53 -1.39 -14.77
C ASN A 419 -22.05 -1.49 -14.91
N GLY A 420 -22.56 -2.37 -15.76
CA GLY A 420 -23.97 -2.70 -15.91
C GLY A 420 -24.51 -3.72 -14.89
N GLY A 421 -23.72 -4.20 -13.93
CA GLY A 421 -24.18 -5.12 -12.87
C GLY A 421 -23.36 -6.40 -12.69
N GLY A 422 -22.08 -6.40 -13.13
CA GLY A 422 -21.15 -7.53 -12.96
C GLY A 422 -19.97 -7.21 -12.02
N THR A 423 -19.08 -8.19 -11.87
CA THR A 423 -17.77 -8.06 -11.21
C THR A 423 -16.66 -8.60 -12.11
N LEU A 424 -15.49 -7.99 -12.01
CA LEU A 424 -14.29 -8.41 -12.70
C LEU A 424 -13.25 -8.74 -11.65
N GLU A 425 -12.99 -10.03 -11.44
CA GLU A 425 -12.05 -10.55 -10.48
C GLU A 425 -10.77 -10.98 -11.20
N ARG A 426 -9.65 -10.77 -10.56
CA ARG A 426 -8.37 -11.31 -10.98
C ARG A 426 -7.95 -12.39 -10.01
N GLU A 427 -7.85 -13.62 -10.48
CA GLU A 427 -7.26 -14.69 -9.71
C GLU A 427 -5.79 -14.84 -10.10
N TYR A 428 -4.94 -14.84 -9.06
CA TYR A 428 -3.53 -15.16 -9.24
C TYR A 428 -3.36 -16.65 -9.04
N ALA A 429 -2.95 -17.35 -10.09
CA ALA A 429 -2.64 -18.76 -9.97
C ALA A 429 -1.57 -18.97 -8.89
N ILE A 430 -1.89 -19.82 -7.92
CA ILE A 430 -0.92 -20.29 -6.92
C ILE A 430 0.22 -20.97 -7.67
N GLY A 431 1.38 -20.32 -7.76
CA GLY A 431 2.63 -20.95 -8.15
C GLY A 431 3.40 -20.42 -9.35
N SER A 432 2.87 -19.55 -10.22
CA SER A 432 3.67 -18.96 -11.31
C SER A 432 3.01 -17.75 -11.96
N GLY A 433 2.90 -16.67 -11.19
CA GLY A 433 2.87 -15.29 -11.64
C GLY A 433 2.08 -14.91 -12.90
N ARG A 434 0.76 -15.23 -13.03
CA ARG A 434 -0.01 -14.80 -14.20
C ARG A 434 -1.40 -14.32 -13.83
N MET A 435 -1.88 -13.31 -14.59
CA MET A 435 -3.13 -12.63 -14.32
C MET A 435 -4.25 -13.22 -15.16
N ASP A 436 -4.97 -14.18 -14.60
CA ASP A 436 -6.20 -14.64 -15.18
C ASP A 436 -7.36 -13.72 -14.76
N ILE A 437 -8.33 -13.54 -15.61
CA ILE A 437 -9.48 -12.68 -15.37
C ILE A 437 -10.72 -13.58 -15.24
N CYS A 438 -11.49 -13.38 -14.16
CA CYS A 438 -12.81 -13.94 -13.99
C CYS A 438 -13.85 -12.82 -14.12
N LEU A 439 -14.67 -12.90 -15.17
CA LEU A 439 -15.81 -12.02 -15.38
C LEU A 439 -17.07 -12.69 -14.84
N ARG A 440 -17.77 -12.04 -13.92
CA ARG A 440 -19.08 -12.48 -13.41
C ARG A 440 -20.14 -11.45 -13.75
N TYR A 441 -21.22 -11.87 -14.39
CA TYR A 441 -22.36 -11.03 -14.71
C TYR A 441 -23.66 -11.81 -14.54
N GLY A 442 -24.40 -11.54 -13.48
CA GLY A 442 -25.55 -12.33 -13.09
C GLY A 442 -25.16 -13.80 -12.86
N LYS A 443 -25.73 -14.70 -13.67
CA LYS A 443 -25.40 -16.15 -13.61
C LYS A 443 -24.23 -16.55 -14.52
N VAL A 444 -23.76 -15.63 -15.36
CA VAL A 444 -22.67 -15.92 -16.31
C VAL A 444 -21.32 -15.73 -15.62
N VAL A 445 -20.48 -16.75 -15.67
CA VAL A 445 -19.10 -16.73 -15.21
C VAL A 445 -18.19 -17.09 -16.39
N MET A 446 -17.15 -16.29 -16.64
CA MET A 446 -16.20 -16.49 -17.74
C MET A 446 -14.76 -16.42 -17.22
N GLY A 447 -13.96 -17.42 -17.57
CA GLY A 447 -12.52 -17.42 -17.37
C GLY A 447 -11.78 -16.92 -18.61
N ILE A 448 -10.85 -16.00 -18.43
CA ILE A 448 -10.08 -15.38 -19.53
C ILE A 448 -8.60 -15.42 -19.16
N GLU A 449 -7.80 -16.08 -19.96
CA GLU A 449 -6.34 -16.13 -19.86
C GLU A 449 -5.71 -15.18 -20.87
N LEU A 450 -4.68 -14.43 -20.46
CA LEU A 450 -4.01 -13.44 -21.28
C LEU A 450 -2.55 -13.83 -21.52
N LYS A 451 -2.12 -13.78 -22.78
CA LYS A 451 -0.75 -14.01 -23.20
C LYS A 451 -0.24 -12.90 -24.09
N VAL A 452 1.03 -12.56 -23.94
CA VAL A 452 1.73 -11.66 -24.86
C VAL A 452 2.81 -12.46 -25.60
N ARG A 453 2.75 -12.45 -26.93
CA ARG A 453 3.75 -13.01 -27.80
C ARG A 453 4.78 -11.96 -28.16
N LYS A 454 5.98 -12.05 -27.60
CA LYS A 454 7.12 -11.14 -27.88
C LYS A 454 8.15 -11.78 -28.83
N GLU A 455 8.24 -13.11 -28.83
CA GLU A 455 9.24 -13.90 -29.54
C GLU A 455 8.61 -14.84 -30.57
N LYS A 456 9.44 -15.67 -31.22
CA LYS A 456 8.98 -16.62 -32.23
C LYS A 456 8.09 -17.72 -31.67
N LEU A 457 8.24 -18.06 -30.38
CA LEU A 457 7.46 -19.11 -29.74
C LEU A 457 6.01 -18.67 -29.53
N ASP A 458 5.08 -19.50 -29.98
CA ASP A 458 3.65 -19.28 -29.78
C ASP A 458 3.24 -19.71 -28.35
N PRO A 459 2.67 -18.82 -27.52
CA PRO A 459 2.28 -19.14 -26.16
C PRO A 459 0.98 -19.96 -26.06
N LEU A 460 0.41 -20.42 -27.19
CA LEU A 460 -0.87 -21.16 -27.25
C LEU A 460 -0.91 -22.35 -26.30
N THR A 461 0.03 -23.28 -26.44
CA THR A 461 0.05 -24.53 -25.61
C THR A 461 0.10 -24.21 -24.13
N GLN A 462 0.96 -23.27 -23.75
CA GLN A 462 1.11 -22.86 -22.36
C GLN A 462 -0.14 -22.15 -21.82
N GLY A 463 -0.77 -21.29 -22.65
CA GLY A 463 -2.02 -20.63 -22.32
C GLY A 463 -3.16 -21.63 -22.11
N LEU A 464 -3.28 -22.62 -22.96
CA LEU A 464 -4.30 -23.68 -22.84
C LEU A 464 -4.15 -24.50 -21.56
N ILE A 465 -2.92 -24.89 -21.19
CA ILE A 465 -2.65 -25.62 -19.93
C ILE A 465 -3.05 -24.80 -18.71
N GLN A 466 -2.74 -23.52 -18.72
CA GLN A 466 -3.02 -22.64 -17.58
C GLN A 466 -4.51 -22.35 -17.44
N LEU A 467 -5.15 -21.99 -18.56
CA LEU A 467 -6.58 -21.73 -18.56
C LEU A 467 -7.39 -22.98 -18.16
N ASP A 468 -6.98 -24.15 -18.61
CA ASP A 468 -7.62 -25.42 -18.23
C ASP A 468 -7.62 -25.64 -16.72
N LYS A 469 -6.46 -25.44 -16.07
CA LYS A 469 -6.33 -25.52 -14.60
C LYS A 469 -7.24 -24.53 -13.89
N TYR A 470 -7.32 -23.31 -14.42
CA TYR A 470 -8.17 -22.24 -13.88
C TYR A 470 -9.66 -22.56 -14.01
N LEU A 471 -10.10 -22.96 -15.23
CA LEU A 471 -11.48 -23.35 -15.48
C LEU A 471 -11.92 -24.54 -14.63
N ASN A 472 -11.00 -25.48 -14.38
CA ASN A 472 -11.26 -26.59 -13.46
C ASN A 472 -11.58 -26.12 -12.05
N GLY A 473 -10.85 -25.14 -11.53
CA GLY A 473 -11.10 -24.52 -10.21
C GLY A 473 -12.43 -23.78 -10.11
N LEU A 474 -12.90 -23.22 -11.23
CA LEU A 474 -14.18 -22.53 -11.33
C LEU A 474 -15.37 -23.45 -11.71
N GLY A 475 -15.12 -24.70 -12.08
CA GLY A 475 -16.16 -25.62 -12.60
C GLY A 475 -16.73 -25.19 -13.96
N LEU A 476 -15.91 -24.59 -14.82
CA LEU A 476 -16.31 -24.11 -16.15
C LEU A 476 -15.75 -25.02 -17.27
N ASP A 477 -16.55 -25.21 -18.33
CA ASP A 477 -16.19 -26.03 -19.50
C ASP A 477 -15.68 -25.20 -20.68
N THR A 478 -15.82 -23.88 -20.62
CA THR A 478 -15.41 -22.97 -21.70
C THR A 478 -14.69 -21.75 -21.15
N GLY A 479 -13.82 -21.13 -21.95
CA GLY A 479 -13.08 -19.94 -21.57
C GLY A 479 -12.45 -19.24 -22.79
N TRP A 480 -11.85 -18.08 -22.56
CA TRP A 480 -11.12 -17.35 -23.58
C TRP A 480 -9.62 -17.35 -23.30
N LEU A 481 -8.83 -17.60 -24.34
CA LEU A 481 -7.40 -17.37 -24.36
C LEU A 481 -7.10 -16.23 -25.33
N VAL A 482 -6.68 -15.06 -24.78
CA VAL A 482 -6.36 -13.88 -25.59
C VAL A 482 -4.84 -13.79 -25.74
N ILE A 483 -4.34 -13.86 -26.98
CA ILE A 483 -2.92 -13.78 -27.32
C ILE A 483 -2.66 -12.46 -28.05
N PHE A 484 -1.99 -11.54 -27.40
CA PHE A 484 -1.57 -10.28 -27.98
C PHE A 484 -0.20 -10.43 -28.65
N ASP A 485 -0.14 -10.31 -29.98
CA ASP A 485 1.14 -10.41 -30.71
C ASP A 485 1.82 -9.03 -30.80
N ARG A 486 2.98 -8.91 -30.17
CA ARG A 486 3.79 -7.69 -30.11
C ARG A 486 5.13 -7.79 -30.83
N ARG A 487 5.27 -8.73 -31.73
CA ARG A 487 6.46 -8.83 -32.57
C ARG A 487 6.57 -7.60 -33.48
N ALA A 488 7.80 -7.25 -33.86
CA ALA A 488 8.04 -6.19 -34.84
C ALA A 488 7.62 -6.59 -36.25
N GLY A 489 7.15 -5.64 -37.06
CA GLY A 489 6.84 -5.84 -38.47
C GLY A 489 5.52 -6.54 -38.78
N LEU A 490 4.60 -6.60 -37.83
CA LEU A 490 3.26 -7.15 -38.03
C LEU A 490 2.37 -6.20 -38.85
N PRO A 491 1.37 -6.76 -39.58
CA PRO A 491 0.33 -5.97 -40.24
C PRO A 491 -0.45 -5.09 -39.25
N PRO A 492 -1.17 -4.07 -39.73
CA PRO A 492 -2.08 -3.29 -38.88
C PRO A 492 -3.02 -4.19 -38.09
N MET A 493 -3.39 -3.77 -36.89
CA MET A 493 -4.18 -4.58 -35.95
C MET A 493 -5.49 -5.11 -36.56
N GLY A 494 -6.15 -4.30 -37.40
CA GLY A 494 -7.41 -4.70 -38.05
C GLY A 494 -7.30 -5.94 -38.93
N GLU A 495 -6.11 -6.22 -39.49
CA GLU A 495 -5.87 -7.32 -40.43
C GLU A 495 -5.43 -8.62 -39.77
N ARG A 496 -4.93 -8.54 -38.52
CA ARG A 496 -4.34 -9.70 -37.80
C ARG A 496 -5.23 -10.29 -36.73
N ILE A 497 -6.36 -9.66 -36.42
CA ILE A 497 -7.30 -10.16 -35.42
C ILE A 497 -8.03 -11.38 -35.97
N SER A 498 -7.87 -12.50 -35.29
CA SER A 498 -8.54 -13.76 -35.63
C SER A 498 -9.05 -14.47 -34.38
N THR A 499 -10.03 -15.33 -34.58
CA THR A 499 -10.55 -16.23 -33.55
C THR A 499 -10.54 -17.66 -34.07
N GLU A 500 -10.15 -18.59 -33.21
CA GLU A 500 -10.15 -20.03 -33.47
C GLU A 500 -10.64 -20.77 -32.23
N GLU A 501 -11.12 -21.99 -32.39
CA GLU A 501 -11.43 -22.87 -31.27
C GLU A 501 -10.28 -23.86 -31.06
N ALA A 502 -9.91 -24.07 -29.79
CA ALA A 502 -8.91 -25.05 -29.39
C ALA A 502 -9.43 -25.90 -28.23
N ILE A 503 -8.92 -27.12 -28.13
CA ILE A 503 -9.25 -28.02 -27.02
C ILE A 503 -8.11 -28.00 -26.01
N SER A 504 -8.46 -27.73 -24.74
CA SER A 504 -7.51 -27.77 -23.64
C SER A 504 -7.10 -29.22 -23.28
N PRO A 505 -6.04 -29.42 -22.50
CA PRO A 505 -5.63 -30.76 -22.04
C PRO A 505 -6.73 -31.52 -21.27
N GLY A 506 -7.61 -30.81 -20.58
CA GLY A 506 -8.77 -31.37 -19.88
C GLY A 506 -10.02 -31.56 -20.75
N GLY A 507 -9.92 -31.36 -22.07
CA GLY A 507 -11.02 -31.57 -23.01
C GLY A 507 -12.03 -30.42 -23.12
N ARG A 508 -11.70 -29.22 -22.57
CA ARG A 508 -12.57 -28.04 -22.61
C ARG A 508 -12.43 -27.27 -23.91
N THR A 509 -13.53 -26.70 -24.38
CA THR A 509 -13.54 -25.85 -25.57
C THR A 509 -13.12 -24.43 -25.23
N ILE A 510 -12.00 -23.98 -25.80
CA ILE A 510 -11.40 -22.67 -25.55
C ILE A 510 -11.52 -21.81 -26.82
N THR A 511 -12.09 -20.62 -26.69
CA THR A 511 -12.04 -19.60 -27.75
C THR A 511 -10.68 -18.89 -27.67
N VAL A 512 -9.84 -19.11 -28.68
CA VAL A 512 -8.55 -18.42 -28.80
C VAL A 512 -8.72 -17.18 -29.64
N ILE A 513 -8.34 -16.03 -29.07
CA ILE A 513 -8.38 -14.72 -29.72
C ILE A 513 -6.95 -14.30 -29.97
N ARG A 514 -6.56 -14.05 -31.21
CA ARG A 514 -5.24 -13.53 -31.59
C ARG A 514 -5.38 -12.09 -32.08
N SER A 515 -4.48 -11.22 -31.62
CA SER A 515 -4.50 -9.80 -31.99
C SER A 515 -3.12 -9.17 -32.07
#